data_f3b316c6c7111e2732eae30310c271eb
#
_entry.id   f3b316c6c7111e2732eae30310c271eb
#
_cell.length_a   1.000
_cell.length_b   1.000
_cell.length_c   1.000
_cell.angle_alpha   90.00
_cell.angle_beta   90.00
_cell.angle_gamma   90.00
#
_symmetry.space_group_name_H-M   'P 1'
#
loop_
_entity.id
_entity.type
_entity.pdbx_description
1 polymer ?
#
loop_
_entity_poly.entity_id
_entity_poly.type
_entity_poly.pdbx_seq_one_letter_code
_entity_poly.pdbx_strand_id
1 'polypeptide(L)'
;MLHCSRLRRYRSPVVSSTMTGPSFVSALTAGLALASTAAALPAGAQQERGFTVEQVRNPRYVRSGPLALAKAYRKYKAPLPEDLAAVVANITAAGLVQRATGSVAANPQEYDIEYLSPVQIGTPAQTLNLDFDTGSSDLWVFSTSTPASQRNGQTVYDPSKSSTASRLSGATWSISYGDGSSSSGVVYKDTVSVGGLSVTGQAVEAASTVSDSFTSESDLDGLLGLGFSNINTVEPTQQTTFFDTAKSKLTAPLFTADLKHNKAGKYNFGYIDSAAYTGSITYTSVNSANGWWQFTSSGYQVGSNSFVTSSITGIADTGTTLLLLPNAVVTAYYSKISGAKYDSSQGGYTFPCSATVPSFTFGVGTARVTIPGSYMNYAPISTSTCFGGLQSNAGIGISIYGDVALKAAFVVFNGGTKQLGWAAKTLS
;
A
#
# COMPACT_ATOMS: atom_id res chain seq x y z
N MET A 1 -35.61 -45.93 -35.30
CA MET A 1 -36.80 -46.31 -34.51
C MET A 1 -37.08 -45.08 -33.66
N LEU A 2 -38.00 -44.15 -34.13
CA LEU A 2 -39.46 -44.16 -33.85
C LEU A 2 -39.73 -44.08 -32.36
N HIS A 3 -40.34 -43.05 -31.72
CA HIS A 3 -41.56 -42.30 -31.96
C HIS A 3 -41.53 -41.06 -31.01
N CYS A 4 -41.80 -39.85 -31.34
CA CYS A 4 -42.99 -39.09 -31.77
C CYS A 4 -44.25 -39.21 -30.86
N SER A 5 -44.69 -38.12 -30.32
CA SER A 5 -46.05 -37.55 -30.23
C SER A 5 -46.22 -36.71 -28.96
N ARG A 6 -46.64 -35.57 -29.02
CA ARG A 6 -47.72 -34.64 -29.43
C ARG A 6 -48.35 -33.94 -28.25
N LEU A 7 -48.33 -32.65 -28.35
CA LEU A 7 -49.26 -31.56 -28.05
C LEU A 7 -50.63 -31.90 -27.44
N ARG A 8 -51.11 -31.12 -26.44
CA ARG A 8 -52.43 -30.50 -26.46
C ARG A 8 -52.47 -29.18 -25.69
N ARG A 9 -52.97 -28.16 -26.37
CA ARG A 9 -53.49 -26.89 -25.83
C ARG A 9 -54.92 -27.11 -25.33
N TYR A 10 -55.36 -26.33 -24.29
CA TYR A 10 -56.76 -25.97 -24.14
C TYR A 10 -56.90 -24.51 -23.72
N ARG A 11 -57.87 -23.87 -24.37
CA ARG A 11 -58.27 -22.45 -24.26
C ARG A 11 -59.37 -22.27 -23.22
N SER A 12 -59.49 -21.00 -22.82
CA SER A 12 -60.47 -20.27 -22.01
C SER A 12 -61.93 -20.66 -22.18
N PRO A 13 -62.90 -20.18 -21.31
CA PRO A 13 -63.59 -18.95 -21.72
C PRO A 13 -63.89 -17.92 -20.63
N VAL A 14 -64.12 -16.70 -21.13
CA VAL A 14 -64.69 -15.49 -20.53
C VAL A 14 -66.18 -15.66 -20.28
N VAL A 15 -66.73 -15.17 -19.14
CA VAL A 15 -68.12 -14.76 -19.01
C VAL A 15 -68.19 -13.45 -18.24
N SER A 16 -68.79 -12.49 -18.91
CA SER A 16 -69.29 -11.21 -18.43
C SER A 16 -70.71 -11.30 -17.97
N SER A 17 -71.10 -10.64 -16.91
CA SER A 17 -72.47 -10.11 -16.77
C SER A 17 -72.58 -8.98 -15.77
N THR A 18 -73.25 -7.99 -16.22
CA THR A 18 -73.73 -6.74 -15.65
C THR A 18 -74.95 -6.86 -14.75
N MET A 19 -75.11 -5.95 -13.81
CA MET A 19 -76.27 -5.09 -13.53
C MET A 19 -76.68 -4.92 -12.07
N THR A 20 -76.78 -3.65 -11.76
CA THR A 20 -77.81 -2.83 -11.06
C THR A 20 -77.88 -2.81 -9.55
N GLY A 21 -77.81 -1.57 -9.01
CA GLY A 21 -78.05 -1.19 -7.62
C GLY A 21 -79.51 -1.18 -7.22
N PRO A 22 -79.91 -0.79 -5.99
CA PRO A 22 -80.06 0.62 -5.66
C PRO A 22 -79.59 1.10 -4.23
N SER A 23 -79.63 2.38 -4.07
CA SER A 23 -79.40 3.22 -2.88
C SER A 23 -80.22 2.85 -1.64
N PHE A 24 -79.62 3.00 -0.44
CA PHE A 24 -80.30 3.59 0.74
C PHE A 24 -79.30 4.31 1.66
N VAL A 25 -79.81 5.46 2.12
CA VAL A 25 -79.26 6.44 3.02
C VAL A 25 -79.26 5.96 4.46
N SER A 26 -78.24 6.16 5.26
CA SER A 26 -78.28 6.85 6.55
C SER A 26 -77.25 6.41 7.56
N ALA A 27 -76.78 7.38 8.21
CA ALA A 27 -76.32 7.56 9.60
C ALA A 27 -74.84 7.49 9.89
N LEU A 28 -74.36 8.72 10.24
CA LEU A 28 -73.12 9.00 10.97
C LEU A 28 -72.93 8.12 12.20
N THR A 29 -71.76 7.55 12.33
CA THR A 29 -71.04 7.50 13.59
C THR A 29 -69.54 7.68 13.32
N ALA A 30 -69.02 8.72 13.86
CA ALA A 30 -67.59 9.04 13.81
C ALA A 30 -66.80 8.10 14.69
N GLY A 31 -66.08 7.17 14.07
CA GLY A 31 -65.05 6.39 14.72
C GLY A 31 -63.71 6.80 14.14
N LEU A 32 -62.92 7.60 14.88
CA LEU A 32 -61.52 7.83 14.55
C LEU A 32 -60.74 6.52 14.69
N ALA A 33 -60.60 5.78 13.61
CA ALA A 33 -59.56 4.75 13.51
C ALA A 33 -58.26 5.45 13.12
N LEU A 34 -57.37 5.66 14.09
CA LEU A 34 -55.98 5.95 13.83
C LEU A 34 -55.36 4.72 13.13
N ALA A 35 -55.38 4.73 11.80
CA ALA A 35 -54.55 3.86 11.00
C ALA A 35 -53.10 4.34 11.15
N SER A 36 -52.38 3.74 12.10
CA SER A 36 -50.91 3.83 12.11
C SER A 36 -50.40 3.13 10.84
N THR A 37 -50.19 3.91 9.79
CA THR A 37 -49.33 3.49 8.68
C THR A 37 -47.93 3.38 9.24
N ALA A 38 -47.56 2.18 9.65
CA ALA A 38 -46.13 1.84 9.79
C ALA A 38 -45.53 1.96 8.38
N ALA A 39 -45.01 3.14 8.07
CA ALA A 39 -44.11 3.27 6.94
C ALA A 39 -42.97 2.31 7.20
N ALA A 40 -42.93 1.18 6.50
CA ALA A 40 -41.73 0.36 6.42
C ALA A 40 -40.64 1.29 5.89
N LEU A 41 -39.69 1.64 6.77
CA LEU A 41 -38.47 2.29 6.33
C LEU A 41 -37.90 1.40 5.23
N PRO A 42 -37.52 1.96 4.07
CA PRO A 42 -36.89 1.18 3.04
C PRO A 42 -35.69 0.52 3.70
N ALA A 43 -35.58 -0.81 3.52
CA ALA A 43 -34.40 -1.57 3.96
C ALA A 43 -33.20 -0.77 3.51
N GLY A 44 -32.39 -0.30 4.48
CA GLY A 44 -31.35 0.70 4.24
C GLY A 44 -30.54 0.28 3.03
N ALA A 45 -30.54 1.11 2.00
CA ALA A 45 -29.61 0.98 0.91
C ALA A 45 -28.23 0.86 1.58
N GLN A 46 -27.56 -0.27 1.37
CA GLN A 46 -26.18 -0.43 1.80
C GLN A 46 -25.42 0.69 1.09
N GLN A 47 -25.08 1.71 1.86
CA GLN A 47 -24.37 2.86 1.34
C GLN A 47 -23.05 2.33 0.80
N GLU A 48 -22.88 2.42 -0.50
CA GLU A 48 -21.66 2.05 -1.18
C GLU A 48 -20.49 2.72 -0.46
N ARG A 49 -19.58 1.92 0.10
CA ARG A 49 -18.50 2.42 0.96
C ARG A 49 -17.18 2.38 0.20
N GLY A 50 -16.89 3.47 -0.46
CA GLY A 50 -15.54 3.84 -0.85
C GLY A 50 -15.03 4.94 0.07
N PHE A 51 -13.75 4.97 0.36
CA PHE A 51 -13.14 6.03 1.15
C PHE A 51 -11.72 6.35 0.67
N THR A 52 -11.28 7.56 0.99
CA THR A 52 -9.95 8.08 0.67
C THR A 52 -9.13 8.24 1.93
N VAL A 53 -7.86 7.92 1.85
CA VAL A 53 -6.84 8.22 2.87
C VAL A 53 -5.80 9.12 2.23
N GLU A 54 -5.73 10.36 2.72
CA GLU A 54 -4.68 11.29 2.31
C GLU A 54 -3.40 10.98 3.08
N GLN A 55 -2.28 10.99 2.36
CA GLN A 55 -0.97 10.86 2.98
C GLN A 55 -0.58 12.16 3.69
N VAL A 56 0.12 12.04 4.81
CA VAL A 56 0.74 13.16 5.51
C VAL A 56 2.24 13.11 5.33
N ARG A 57 2.85 14.28 5.19
CA ARG A 57 4.28 14.42 5.03
C ARG A 57 4.99 14.07 6.33
N ASN A 58 6.06 13.26 6.24
CA ASN A 58 7.03 13.12 7.32
C ASN A 58 8.08 14.24 7.23
N PRO A 59 8.02 15.29 8.08
CA PRO A 59 8.89 16.46 7.98
C PRO A 59 10.33 16.16 8.41
N ARG A 60 10.60 15.04 9.06
CA ARG A 60 11.92 14.67 9.61
C ARG A 60 12.64 13.63 8.75
N TYR A 61 11.96 13.08 7.76
CA TYR A 61 12.57 12.10 6.87
C TYR A 61 13.69 12.72 6.04
N VAL A 62 14.87 12.16 6.14
CA VAL A 62 16.05 12.55 5.34
C VAL A 62 16.37 11.41 4.38
N ARG A 63 16.35 11.71 3.09
CA ARG A 63 16.70 10.73 2.07
C ARG A 63 18.15 10.32 2.13
N SER A 64 18.38 9.03 2.10
CA SER A 64 19.69 8.42 1.91
C SER A 64 19.57 7.27 0.94
N GLY A 65 20.26 7.33 -0.19
CA GLY A 65 20.26 6.26 -1.18
C GLY A 65 20.70 4.92 -0.59
N PRO A 66 21.86 4.86 0.10
CA PRO A 66 22.31 3.64 0.77
C PRO A 66 21.31 3.09 1.79
N LEU A 67 20.69 3.94 2.62
CA LEU A 67 19.71 3.47 3.60
C LEU A 67 18.41 2.97 2.94
N ALA A 68 17.93 3.65 1.89
CA ALA A 68 16.75 3.21 1.14
C ALA A 68 17.00 1.86 0.44
N LEU A 69 18.20 1.68 -0.14
CA LEU A 69 18.59 0.41 -0.75
C LEU A 69 18.72 -0.69 0.31
N ALA A 70 19.37 -0.42 1.43
CA ALA A 70 19.50 -1.36 2.53
C ALA A 70 18.14 -1.75 3.12
N LYS A 71 17.21 -0.79 3.28
CA LYS A 71 15.82 -1.06 3.73
C LYS A 71 15.14 -2.09 2.81
N ALA A 72 15.34 -2.02 1.49
CA ALA A 72 14.79 -3.01 0.56
C ALA A 72 15.43 -4.40 0.72
N TYR A 73 16.76 -4.49 0.78
CA TYR A 73 17.45 -5.76 1.03
C TYR A 73 16.95 -6.41 2.33
N ARG A 74 16.86 -5.65 3.39
CA ARG A 74 16.38 -6.07 4.71
C ARG A 74 14.94 -6.59 4.65
N LYS A 75 14.04 -5.84 4.02
CA LYS A 75 12.63 -6.19 3.87
C LYS A 75 12.44 -7.57 3.22
N TYR A 76 13.26 -7.88 2.23
CA TYR A 76 13.17 -9.16 1.52
C TYR A 76 14.13 -10.24 2.03
N LYS A 77 14.67 -10.06 3.25
CA LYS A 77 15.55 -11.03 3.94
C LYS A 77 16.79 -11.41 3.10
N ALA A 78 17.26 -10.46 2.29
CA ALA A 78 18.45 -10.62 1.47
C ALA A 78 19.68 -10.09 2.22
N PRO A 79 20.83 -10.78 2.17
CA PRO A 79 22.05 -10.29 2.78
C PRO A 79 22.50 -9.00 2.08
N LEU A 80 22.91 -8.00 2.86
CA LEU A 80 23.47 -6.78 2.28
C LEU A 80 24.78 -7.10 1.54
N PRO A 81 24.99 -6.56 0.34
CA PRO A 81 26.32 -6.52 -0.25
C PRO A 81 27.32 -5.90 0.73
N GLU A 82 28.57 -6.42 0.73
CA GLU A 82 29.57 -6.04 1.73
C GLU A 82 29.85 -4.55 1.76
N ASP A 83 29.96 -3.92 0.59
CA ASP A 83 30.15 -2.48 0.45
C ASP A 83 28.94 -1.67 0.97
N LEU A 84 27.70 -2.09 0.66
CA LEU A 84 26.50 -1.46 1.18
C LEU A 84 26.42 -1.61 2.71
N ALA A 85 26.77 -2.77 3.25
CA ALA A 85 26.79 -3.00 4.70
C ALA A 85 27.79 -2.05 5.40
N ALA A 86 28.98 -1.87 4.83
CA ALA A 86 29.99 -0.95 5.36
C ALA A 86 29.50 0.51 5.35
N VAL A 87 28.89 0.95 4.25
CA VAL A 87 28.31 2.31 4.13
C VAL A 87 27.23 2.54 5.18
N VAL A 88 26.30 1.60 5.33
CA VAL A 88 25.20 1.68 6.31
C VAL A 88 25.76 1.76 7.74
N ALA A 89 26.75 0.91 8.07
CA ALA A 89 27.41 0.94 9.37
C ALA A 89 28.04 2.32 9.67
N ASN A 90 28.72 2.90 8.69
CA ASN A 90 29.34 4.23 8.83
C ASN A 90 28.30 5.34 9.03
N ILE A 91 27.19 5.32 8.27
CA ILE A 91 26.09 6.30 8.41
C ILE A 91 25.46 6.16 9.80
N THR A 92 25.22 4.95 10.26
CA THR A 92 24.62 4.69 11.58
C THR A 92 25.56 5.15 12.70
N ALA A 93 26.85 4.84 12.63
CA ALA A 93 27.85 5.28 13.60
C ALA A 93 27.96 6.82 13.66
N ALA A 94 27.96 7.50 12.53
CA ALA A 94 27.97 8.96 12.46
C ALA A 94 26.70 9.57 13.10
N GLY A 95 25.52 8.98 12.84
CA GLY A 95 24.27 9.41 13.45
C GLY A 95 24.25 9.24 14.98
N LEU A 96 24.84 8.17 15.51
CA LEU A 96 25.00 7.96 16.96
C LEU A 96 25.93 9.00 17.60
N VAL A 97 27.03 9.36 16.93
CA VAL A 97 27.94 10.40 17.39
C VAL A 97 27.26 11.78 17.41
N GLN A 98 26.47 12.09 16.38
CA GLN A 98 25.71 13.35 16.35
C GLN A 98 24.66 13.45 17.46
N ARG A 99 23.99 12.34 17.83
CA ARG A 99 23.06 12.29 18.97
C ARG A 99 23.80 12.55 20.32
N ALA A 100 25.03 12.10 20.44
CA ALA A 100 25.84 12.30 21.64
C ALA A 100 26.38 13.73 21.78
N THR A 101 26.51 14.51 20.70
CA THR A 101 27.16 15.83 20.67
C THR A 101 26.21 17.01 20.45
N GLY A 102 24.90 16.78 20.23
CA GLY A 102 23.89 17.84 20.09
C GLY A 102 24.04 18.69 18.82
N SER A 103 22.98 18.68 18.02
CA SER A 103 22.62 19.55 16.90
C SER A 103 23.61 19.69 15.71
N VAL A 104 23.25 19.05 14.61
CA VAL A 104 23.55 19.57 13.28
C VAL A 104 22.22 19.92 12.60
N ALA A 105 22.07 21.18 12.18
CA ALA A 105 20.97 21.64 11.37
C ALA A 105 21.06 20.91 10.01
N ALA A 106 20.22 19.88 9.83
CA ALA A 106 19.96 19.32 8.52
C ALA A 106 19.10 20.33 7.76
N ASN A 107 19.67 21.03 6.78
CA ASN A 107 18.89 21.82 5.84
C ASN A 107 17.95 20.86 5.08
N PRO A 108 16.61 20.98 5.20
CA PRO A 108 15.69 20.18 4.43
C PRO A 108 15.78 20.60 2.97
N GLN A 109 16.43 19.79 2.15
CA GLN A 109 16.34 19.91 0.69
C GLN A 109 14.99 19.30 0.27
N GLU A 110 14.27 19.96 -0.66
CA GLU A 110 12.97 19.59 -1.19
C GLU A 110 13.02 18.34 -2.08
N TYR A 111 13.00 17.15 -1.49
CA TYR A 111 12.95 15.89 -2.26
C TYR A 111 11.87 14.97 -1.69
N ASP A 112 11.42 13.97 -2.45
CA ASP A 112 10.36 13.02 -2.07
C ASP A 112 10.46 12.58 -0.61
N ILE A 113 9.49 12.91 0.10
CA ILE A 113 9.36 12.79 1.53
C ILE A 113 8.65 11.47 1.77
N GLU A 114 9.01 10.78 2.83
CA GLU A 114 8.20 9.67 3.31
C GLU A 114 6.78 10.18 3.62
N TYR A 115 5.78 9.50 3.08
CA TYR A 115 4.39 9.83 3.32
C TYR A 115 3.74 8.75 4.17
N LEU A 116 3.23 9.17 5.30
CA LEU A 116 2.53 8.32 6.25
C LEU A 116 1.02 8.51 6.10
N SER A 117 0.26 7.54 6.55
CA SER A 117 -1.19 7.58 6.52
C SER A 117 -1.77 7.47 7.93
N PRO A 118 -2.64 8.39 8.35
CA PRO A 118 -3.23 8.35 9.67
C PRO A 118 -4.22 7.18 9.80
N VAL A 119 -4.03 6.38 10.83
CA VAL A 119 -4.86 5.23 11.20
C VAL A 119 -5.33 5.41 12.63
N GLN A 120 -6.61 5.18 12.87
CA GLN A 120 -7.22 5.24 14.18
C GLN A 120 -7.41 3.83 14.75
N ILE A 121 -6.91 3.60 15.96
CA ILE A 121 -6.97 2.29 16.63
C ILE A 121 -7.63 2.45 17.99
N GLY A 122 -8.60 1.60 18.28
CA GLY A 122 -9.26 1.51 19.58
C GLY A 122 -10.48 2.40 19.77
N THR A 123 -11.05 2.33 20.99
CA THR A 123 -12.22 3.11 21.42
C THR A 123 -11.98 3.62 22.86
N PRO A 124 -11.79 4.94 23.10
CA PRO A 124 -11.67 6.00 22.08
C PRO A 124 -10.49 5.80 21.14
N ALA A 125 -10.58 6.39 19.95
CA ALA A 125 -9.57 6.23 18.92
C ALA A 125 -8.23 6.87 19.27
N GLN A 126 -7.15 6.13 19.06
CA GLN A 126 -5.77 6.58 19.11
C GLN A 126 -5.26 6.71 17.69
N THR A 127 -4.80 7.88 17.25
CA THR A 127 -4.32 8.10 15.88
C THR A 127 -2.83 7.86 15.82
N LEU A 128 -2.42 6.98 14.91
CA LEU A 128 -1.03 6.65 14.60
C LEU A 128 -0.77 6.88 13.12
N ASN A 129 0.44 7.31 12.78
CA ASN A 129 0.87 7.52 11.41
C ASN A 129 1.62 6.28 10.91
N LEU A 130 1.03 5.54 9.99
CA LEU A 130 1.55 4.27 9.51
C LEU A 130 2.00 4.35 8.05
N ASP A 131 3.04 3.59 7.70
CA ASP A 131 3.42 3.32 6.32
C ASP A 131 2.49 2.24 5.74
N PHE A 132 1.84 2.54 4.60
CA PHE A 132 0.97 1.60 3.89
C PHE A 132 1.80 0.76 2.93
N ASP A 133 2.01 -0.49 3.31
CA ASP A 133 2.99 -1.37 2.71
C ASP A 133 2.36 -2.54 1.94
N THR A 134 2.36 -2.47 0.60
CA THR A 134 1.84 -3.57 -0.24
C THR A 134 2.80 -4.76 -0.37
N GLY A 135 4.01 -4.67 0.19
CA GLY A 135 5.00 -5.75 0.22
C GLY A 135 5.02 -6.57 1.51
N SER A 136 4.19 -6.23 2.53
CA SER A 136 4.03 -7.00 3.76
C SER A 136 2.57 -7.14 4.18
N SER A 137 2.28 -7.90 5.25
CA SER A 137 0.91 -8.24 5.63
C SER A 137 0.63 -8.11 7.13
N ASP A 138 1.50 -7.44 7.85
CA ASP A 138 1.36 -7.21 9.28
C ASP A 138 0.89 -5.78 9.53
N LEU A 139 -0.09 -5.61 10.44
CA LEU A 139 -0.45 -4.31 10.99
C LEU A 139 0.23 -4.23 12.34
N TRP A 140 1.46 -3.73 12.36
CA TRP A 140 2.21 -3.59 13.60
C TRP A 140 2.43 -2.13 13.97
N VAL A 141 2.47 -1.85 15.27
CA VAL A 141 2.58 -0.49 15.81
C VAL A 141 3.51 -0.46 17.01
N PHE A 142 4.21 0.64 17.20
CA PHE A 142 4.80 0.98 18.48
C PHE A 142 3.71 0.97 19.55
N SER A 143 4.03 0.46 20.74
CA SER A 143 3.05 0.30 21.80
C SER A 143 3.61 0.73 23.16
N THR A 144 2.75 0.77 24.15
CA THR A 144 3.18 0.98 25.55
C THR A 144 4.09 -0.12 26.07
N SER A 145 4.13 -1.30 25.39
CA SER A 145 5.05 -2.38 25.70
C SER A 145 6.45 -2.19 25.10
N THR A 146 6.62 -1.28 24.12
CA THR A 146 7.93 -0.96 23.55
C THR A 146 8.76 -0.19 24.59
N PRO A 147 9.99 -0.63 24.94
CA PRO A 147 10.83 0.07 25.90
C PRO A 147 11.10 1.53 25.50
N ALA A 148 11.20 2.42 26.46
CA ALA A 148 11.49 3.84 26.22
C ALA A 148 12.81 4.05 25.47
N SER A 149 13.81 3.18 25.68
CA SER A 149 15.10 3.19 24.99
C SER A 149 15.00 2.84 23.49
N GLN A 150 13.90 2.21 23.07
CA GLN A 150 13.62 1.84 21.68
C GLN A 150 12.57 2.77 21.03
N ARG A 151 12.27 3.91 21.66
CA ARG A 151 11.36 4.94 21.15
C ARG A 151 12.09 6.27 21.02
N ASN A 152 11.78 7.02 19.97
CA ASN A 152 12.41 8.31 19.70
C ASN A 152 11.39 9.31 19.13
N GLY A 153 10.27 9.48 19.82
CA GLY A 153 9.20 10.41 19.41
C GLY A 153 7.96 9.77 18.80
N GLN A 154 7.98 8.46 18.53
CA GLN A 154 6.82 7.74 17.99
C GLN A 154 5.61 7.85 18.91
N THR A 155 4.43 7.96 18.31
CA THR A 155 3.15 7.76 18.99
C THR A 155 2.95 6.27 19.26
N VAL A 156 2.53 5.92 20.47
CA VAL A 156 2.39 4.52 20.86
C VAL A 156 0.92 4.15 21.07
N TYR A 157 0.55 2.98 20.60
CA TYR A 157 -0.73 2.36 20.90
C TYR A 157 -0.76 1.85 22.35
N ASP A 158 -1.81 2.24 23.06
CA ASP A 158 -2.07 1.81 24.44
C ASP A 158 -3.36 0.98 24.48
N PRO A 159 -3.28 -0.35 24.50
CA PRO A 159 -4.47 -1.20 24.53
C PRO A 159 -5.30 -1.02 25.81
N SER A 160 -4.70 -0.55 26.91
CA SER A 160 -5.43 -0.32 28.15
C SER A 160 -6.39 0.87 28.08
N LYS A 161 -6.18 1.78 27.12
CA LYS A 161 -7.05 2.92 26.84
C LYS A 161 -8.16 2.61 25.86
N SER A 162 -8.22 1.40 25.31
CA SER A 162 -9.26 1.00 24.37
C SER A 162 -10.25 0.03 25.00
N SER A 163 -11.51 0.42 25.04
CA SER A 163 -12.60 -0.45 25.51
C SER A 163 -12.92 -1.60 24.56
N THR A 164 -12.42 -1.55 23.32
CA THR A 164 -12.59 -2.60 22.29
C THR A 164 -11.37 -3.48 22.12
N ALA A 165 -10.27 -3.16 22.82
CA ALA A 165 -9.08 -3.99 22.79
C ALA A 165 -9.28 -5.29 23.57
N SER A 166 -8.89 -6.41 22.94
CA SER A 166 -8.82 -7.70 23.63
C SER A 166 -7.52 -8.42 23.25
N ARG A 167 -6.79 -8.88 24.26
CA ARG A 167 -5.55 -9.64 24.04
C ARG A 167 -5.86 -10.94 23.31
N LEU A 168 -5.18 -11.22 22.20
CA LEU A 168 -5.21 -12.53 21.56
C LEU A 168 -4.25 -13.46 22.32
N SER A 169 -4.81 -14.22 23.25
CA SER A 169 -4.03 -15.05 24.16
C SER A 169 -3.19 -16.10 23.42
N GLY A 170 -1.93 -16.23 23.78
CA GLY A 170 -0.98 -17.15 23.18
C GLY A 170 -0.47 -16.74 21.78
N ALA A 171 -0.98 -15.62 21.21
CA ALA A 171 -0.48 -15.13 19.94
C ALA A 171 0.74 -14.22 20.14
N THR A 172 1.73 -14.43 19.29
CA THR A 172 2.93 -13.60 19.13
C THR A 172 3.15 -13.31 17.66
N TRP A 173 3.96 -12.32 17.38
CA TRP A 173 4.38 -12.01 16.02
C TRP A 173 5.86 -11.60 16.03
N SER A 174 6.53 -11.82 14.91
CA SER A 174 7.92 -11.42 14.77
C SER A 174 8.24 -11.22 13.29
N ILE A 175 8.69 -10.01 12.96
CA ILE A 175 9.28 -9.70 11.68
C ILE A 175 10.78 -9.60 11.87
N SER A 176 11.53 -10.38 11.12
CA SER A 176 12.98 -10.31 11.04
C SER A 176 13.37 -9.98 9.62
N TYR A 177 14.29 -9.05 9.48
CA TYR A 177 14.88 -8.65 8.21
C TYR A 177 16.30 -9.21 8.10
N GLY A 178 16.83 -9.37 6.89
CA GLY A 178 18.08 -10.11 6.66
C GLY A 178 19.35 -9.50 7.27
N ASP A 179 19.28 -8.28 7.75
CA ASP A 179 20.38 -7.57 8.45
C ASP A 179 20.30 -7.70 9.97
N GLY A 180 19.35 -8.48 10.49
CA GLY A 180 19.08 -8.59 11.91
C GLY A 180 18.17 -7.49 12.47
N SER A 181 17.72 -6.52 11.66
CA SER A 181 16.66 -5.62 12.12
C SER A 181 15.36 -6.39 12.30
N SER A 182 14.61 -6.06 13.32
CA SER A 182 13.41 -6.80 13.68
C SER A 182 12.43 -5.95 14.47
N SER A 183 11.19 -6.40 14.46
CA SER A 183 10.17 -5.98 15.41
C SER A 183 9.38 -7.21 15.83
N SER A 184 9.00 -7.28 17.08
CA SER A 184 8.24 -8.41 17.60
C SER A 184 7.39 -7.99 18.78
N GLY A 185 6.39 -8.81 19.09
CA GLY A 185 5.53 -8.49 20.22
C GLY A 185 4.34 -9.40 20.34
N VAL A 186 3.27 -8.79 20.75
CA VAL A 186 2.03 -9.43 21.13
C VAL A 186 0.88 -8.92 20.29
N VAL A 187 -0.23 -9.66 20.25
CA VAL A 187 -1.35 -9.34 19.37
C VAL A 187 -2.59 -8.99 20.16
N TYR A 188 -3.25 -7.91 19.76
CA TYR A 188 -4.58 -7.54 20.24
C TYR A 188 -5.59 -7.59 19.08
N LYS A 189 -6.83 -7.88 19.40
CA LYS A 189 -7.96 -7.59 18.52
C LYS A 189 -8.55 -6.27 18.93
N ASP A 190 -8.69 -5.34 18.00
CA ASP A 190 -9.27 -4.02 18.29
C ASP A 190 -10.06 -3.48 17.09
N THR A 191 -10.72 -2.37 17.26
CA THR A 191 -11.34 -1.62 16.17
C THR A 191 -10.27 -0.78 15.48
N VAL A 192 -10.16 -0.92 14.16
CA VAL A 192 -9.23 -0.12 13.34
C VAL A 192 -10.05 0.66 12.32
N SER A 193 -9.80 1.97 12.27
CA SER A 193 -10.48 2.88 11.34
C SER A 193 -9.48 3.58 10.44
N VAL A 194 -9.73 3.51 9.14
CA VAL A 194 -8.91 4.12 8.08
C VAL A 194 -9.85 4.91 7.18
N GLY A 195 -9.60 6.20 6.98
CA GLY A 195 -10.39 7.04 6.08
C GLY A 195 -11.90 7.05 6.35
N GLY A 196 -12.31 6.81 7.61
CA GLY A 196 -13.73 6.76 8.01
C GLY A 196 -14.38 5.37 7.91
N LEU A 197 -13.72 4.36 7.35
CA LEU A 197 -14.17 2.96 7.44
C LEU A 197 -13.60 2.30 8.68
N SER A 198 -14.48 1.77 9.54
CA SER A 198 -14.10 1.02 10.74
C SER A 198 -14.30 -0.47 10.53
N VAL A 199 -13.32 -1.26 10.92
CA VAL A 199 -13.40 -2.72 11.05
C VAL A 199 -13.16 -3.12 12.50
N THR A 200 -13.98 -4.01 13.01
CA THR A 200 -13.88 -4.53 14.38
C THR A 200 -13.11 -5.83 14.38
N GLY A 201 -12.40 -6.11 15.46
CA GLY A 201 -11.67 -7.36 15.61
C GLY A 201 -10.49 -7.51 14.66
N GLN A 202 -9.93 -6.40 14.16
CA GLN A 202 -8.68 -6.40 13.41
C GLN A 202 -7.52 -6.78 14.33
N ALA A 203 -6.62 -7.63 13.85
CA ALA A 203 -5.38 -7.90 14.55
C ALA A 203 -4.48 -6.65 14.53
N VAL A 204 -4.07 -6.21 15.70
CA VAL A 204 -3.10 -5.14 15.93
C VAL A 204 -1.90 -5.75 16.63
N GLU A 205 -0.78 -5.72 15.98
CA GLU A 205 0.47 -6.32 16.41
C GLU A 205 1.26 -5.28 17.21
N ALA A 206 1.11 -5.32 18.54
CA ALA A 206 1.71 -4.37 19.45
C ALA A 206 3.17 -4.74 19.72
N ALA A 207 4.09 -3.89 19.28
CA ALA A 207 5.53 -4.12 19.44
C ALA A 207 5.96 -4.05 20.89
N SER A 208 6.72 -5.04 21.34
CA SER A 208 7.44 -5.07 22.59
C SER A 208 8.95 -4.95 22.41
N THR A 209 9.42 -5.15 21.18
CA THR A 209 10.82 -4.97 20.80
C THR A 209 10.86 -4.41 19.39
N VAL A 210 11.70 -3.40 19.19
CA VAL A 210 11.90 -2.74 17.90
C VAL A 210 13.39 -2.46 17.73
N SER A 211 13.93 -2.72 16.54
CA SER A 211 15.34 -2.46 16.24
C SER A 211 15.63 -0.95 16.04
N ASP A 212 16.89 -0.58 16.16
CA ASP A 212 17.37 0.82 16.03
C ASP A 212 16.98 1.46 14.70
N SER A 213 16.88 0.70 13.62
CA SER A 213 16.46 1.23 12.31
C SER A 213 15.06 1.82 12.35
N PHE A 214 14.10 1.15 12.99
CA PHE A 214 12.76 1.69 13.18
C PHE A 214 12.72 2.77 14.27
N THR A 215 13.48 2.61 15.35
CA THR A 215 13.61 3.65 16.39
C THR A 215 14.07 4.99 15.81
N SER A 216 14.91 4.97 14.77
CA SER A 216 15.42 6.19 14.15
C SER A 216 14.40 6.95 13.29
N GLU A 217 13.33 6.31 12.85
CA GLU A 217 12.23 6.91 12.07
C GLU A 217 11.17 7.51 13.01
N SER A 218 11.44 8.66 13.59
CA SER A 218 10.72 9.24 14.74
C SER A 218 9.24 9.56 14.53
N ASP A 219 8.80 9.69 13.29
CA ASP A 219 7.40 10.00 12.93
C ASP A 219 6.64 8.78 12.39
N LEU A 220 7.34 7.65 12.20
CA LEU A 220 6.75 6.37 11.81
C LEU A 220 6.28 5.62 13.06
N ASP A 221 4.97 5.48 13.23
CA ASP A 221 4.38 4.82 14.39
C ASP A 221 4.14 3.32 14.16
N GLY A 222 4.40 2.81 12.95
CA GLY A 222 4.24 1.43 12.55
C GLY A 222 3.91 1.26 11.07
N LEU A 223 3.58 0.04 10.67
CA LEU A 223 3.22 -0.33 9.31
C LEU A 223 1.81 -0.90 9.24
N LEU A 224 1.11 -0.63 8.13
CA LEU A 224 -0.14 -1.30 7.76
C LEU A 224 0.09 -2.09 6.48
N GLY A 225 0.25 -3.41 6.62
CA GLY A 225 0.46 -4.31 5.51
C GLY A 225 -0.75 -4.45 4.61
N LEU A 226 -0.54 -4.28 3.30
CA LEU A 226 -1.55 -4.38 2.24
C LEU A 226 -1.24 -5.50 1.22
N GLY A 227 -0.31 -6.38 1.56
CA GLY A 227 -0.08 -7.65 0.86
C GLY A 227 -1.19 -8.67 1.09
N PHE A 228 -0.96 -9.91 0.75
CA PHE A 228 -1.92 -10.99 0.98
C PHE A 228 -1.69 -11.63 2.34
N SER A 229 -2.77 -12.02 3.04
CA SER A 229 -2.74 -12.47 4.43
C SER A 229 -1.89 -13.73 4.68
N ASN A 230 -1.53 -14.48 3.62
CA ASN A 230 -0.71 -15.70 3.74
C ASN A 230 0.76 -15.46 4.11
N ILE A 231 1.22 -14.21 4.19
CA ILE A 231 2.55 -13.86 4.72
C ILE A 231 2.49 -13.07 6.04
N ASN A 232 1.32 -12.96 6.67
CA ASN A 232 1.23 -12.41 8.01
C ASN A 232 2.05 -13.26 8.99
N THR A 233 2.75 -12.63 9.93
CA THR A 233 3.73 -13.29 10.80
C THR A 233 3.17 -13.74 12.16
N VAL A 234 1.90 -13.53 12.42
CA VAL A 234 1.28 -13.95 13.71
C VAL A 234 1.24 -15.46 13.83
N GLU A 235 1.74 -15.96 14.95
CA GLU A 235 1.70 -17.37 15.33
C GLU A 235 0.86 -17.58 16.60
N PRO A 236 0.25 -18.75 16.78
CA PRO A 236 0.25 -19.94 15.91
C PRO A 236 -0.73 -19.86 14.72
N THR A 237 -1.53 -18.78 14.63
CA THR A 237 -2.53 -18.62 13.58
C THR A 237 -2.35 -17.27 12.91
N GLN A 238 -2.02 -17.30 11.62
CA GLN A 238 -1.92 -16.08 10.80
C GLN A 238 -3.20 -15.25 10.86
N GLN A 239 -3.06 -13.92 10.86
CA GLN A 239 -4.16 -12.99 10.90
C GLN A 239 -4.40 -12.37 9.52
N THR A 240 -5.58 -11.81 9.32
CA THR A 240 -5.93 -11.14 8.07
C THR A 240 -5.43 -9.69 8.06
N THR A 241 -4.99 -9.22 6.90
CA THR A 241 -4.67 -7.80 6.68
C THR A 241 -5.91 -6.92 6.88
N PHE A 242 -5.70 -5.62 7.12
CA PHE A 242 -6.80 -4.66 7.18
C PHE A 242 -7.66 -4.69 5.90
N PHE A 243 -7.03 -4.74 4.73
CA PHE A 243 -7.75 -4.81 3.46
C PHE A 243 -8.61 -6.06 3.34
N ASP A 244 -8.08 -7.23 3.71
CA ASP A 244 -8.84 -8.48 3.67
C ASP A 244 -10.02 -8.47 4.66
N THR A 245 -9.86 -7.88 5.84
CA THR A 245 -10.94 -7.71 6.83
C THR A 245 -12.01 -6.71 6.33
N ALA A 246 -11.57 -5.63 5.68
CA ALA A 246 -12.45 -4.56 5.18
C ALA A 246 -13.18 -4.94 3.88
N LYS A 247 -12.62 -5.84 3.08
CA LYS A 247 -13.00 -6.15 1.69
C LYS A 247 -14.49 -6.37 1.48
N SER A 248 -15.16 -7.08 2.40
CA SER A 248 -16.60 -7.34 2.31
C SER A 248 -17.49 -6.12 2.58
N LYS A 249 -16.92 -5.05 3.13
CA LYS A 249 -17.61 -3.78 3.41
C LYS A 249 -17.39 -2.73 2.33
N LEU A 250 -16.49 -3.01 1.38
CA LEU A 250 -16.14 -2.11 0.28
C LEU A 250 -17.09 -2.30 -0.90
N THR A 251 -17.38 -1.23 -1.65
CA THR A 251 -18.15 -1.25 -2.91
C THR A 251 -17.51 -2.19 -3.93
N ALA A 252 -16.20 -2.10 -4.07
CA ALA A 252 -15.41 -3.02 -4.89
C ALA A 252 -14.22 -3.55 -4.06
N PRO A 253 -13.84 -4.84 -4.21
CA PRO A 253 -12.78 -5.46 -3.43
C PRO A 253 -11.39 -5.05 -3.93
N LEU A 254 -11.12 -3.73 -3.94
CA LEU A 254 -9.89 -3.14 -4.44
C LEU A 254 -9.48 -1.91 -3.62
N PHE A 255 -8.21 -1.55 -3.75
CA PHE A 255 -7.73 -0.22 -3.38
C PHE A 255 -6.83 0.32 -4.50
N THR A 256 -6.58 1.62 -4.47
CA THR A 256 -5.73 2.31 -5.45
C THR A 256 -4.65 3.11 -4.75
N ALA A 257 -3.48 3.23 -5.37
CA ALA A 257 -2.41 4.12 -4.94
C ALA A 257 -2.19 5.20 -6.00
N ASP A 258 -2.37 6.46 -5.61
CA ASP A 258 -2.04 7.65 -6.39
C ASP A 258 -0.91 8.39 -5.68
N LEU A 259 0.29 7.82 -5.70
CA LEU A 259 1.49 8.42 -5.11
C LEU A 259 1.96 9.59 -5.97
N LYS A 260 2.41 10.67 -5.34
CA LYS A 260 2.87 11.89 -6.02
C LYS A 260 4.36 12.12 -5.79
N HIS A 261 5.01 12.78 -6.75
CA HIS A 261 6.38 13.25 -6.55
C HIS A 261 6.36 14.59 -5.81
N ASN A 262 7.09 14.69 -4.71
CA ASN A 262 7.20 15.89 -3.85
C ASN A 262 5.88 16.45 -3.32
N LYS A 263 4.81 15.65 -3.31
CA LYS A 263 3.48 16.03 -2.82
C LYS A 263 2.83 14.85 -2.11
N ALA A 264 1.91 15.15 -1.20
CA ALA A 264 1.04 14.13 -0.64
C ALA A 264 0.24 13.43 -1.74
N GLY A 265 0.25 12.12 -1.72
CA GLY A 265 -0.59 11.25 -2.53
C GLY A 265 -1.82 10.81 -1.74
N LYS A 266 -2.53 9.82 -2.26
CA LYS A 266 -3.69 9.24 -1.59
C LYS A 266 -3.89 7.78 -1.92
N TYR A 267 -4.53 7.07 -1.01
CA TYR A 267 -5.09 5.75 -1.24
C TYR A 267 -6.62 5.83 -1.25
N ASN A 268 -7.25 5.21 -2.24
CA ASN A 268 -8.70 5.04 -2.26
C ASN A 268 -9.04 3.56 -2.07
N PHE A 269 -9.99 3.28 -1.19
CA PHE A 269 -10.47 1.92 -0.94
C PHE A 269 -11.91 1.80 -1.42
N GLY A 270 -12.20 0.71 -2.13
CA GLY A 270 -13.54 0.37 -2.59
C GLY A 270 -13.99 1.06 -3.88
N TYR A 271 -13.19 1.96 -4.45
CA TYR A 271 -13.52 2.64 -5.70
C TYR A 271 -12.28 3.12 -6.46
N ILE A 272 -12.47 3.44 -7.74
CA ILE A 272 -11.47 4.00 -8.62
C ILE A 272 -11.85 5.46 -8.91
N ASP A 273 -11.00 6.40 -8.50
CA ASP A 273 -11.19 7.81 -8.80
C ASP A 273 -10.81 8.11 -10.26
N SER A 274 -11.82 8.31 -11.09
CA SER A 274 -11.61 8.59 -12.52
C SER A 274 -10.91 9.92 -12.81
N ALA A 275 -10.85 10.84 -11.86
CA ALA A 275 -10.10 12.09 -11.99
C ALA A 275 -8.59 11.93 -11.69
N ALA A 276 -8.17 10.80 -11.11
CA ALA A 276 -6.78 10.56 -10.70
C ALA A 276 -5.89 10.01 -11.82
N TYR A 277 -6.46 9.63 -12.97
CA TYR A 277 -5.70 9.06 -14.09
C TYR A 277 -6.20 9.57 -15.44
N THR A 278 -5.44 9.27 -16.49
CA THR A 278 -5.77 9.60 -17.88
C THR A 278 -5.74 8.34 -18.75
N GLY A 279 -6.56 8.32 -19.80
CA GLY A 279 -6.65 7.17 -20.71
C GLY A 279 -7.32 5.95 -20.06
N SER A 280 -6.86 4.77 -20.40
CA SER A 280 -7.42 3.49 -19.94
C SER A 280 -6.52 2.83 -18.90
N ILE A 281 -7.13 2.11 -17.96
CA ILE A 281 -6.39 1.25 -17.02
C ILE A 281 -6.09 -0.08 -17.72
N THR A 282 -4.83 -0.44 -17.82
CA THR A 282 -4.39 -1.75 -18.31
C THR A 282 -4.16 -2.69 -17.14
N TYR A 283 -4.86 -3.81 -17.14
CA TYR A 283 -4.75 -4.82 -16.10
C TYR A 283 -3.79 -5.94 -16.47
N THR A 284 -3.05 -6.44 -15.49
CA THR A 284 -2.20 -7.64 -15.58
C THR A 284 -2.50 -8.56 -14.40
N SER A 285 -2.35 -9.87 -14.64
CA SER A 285 -2.58 -10.87 -13.58
C SER A 285 -1.55 -10.78 -12.47
N VAL A 286 -1.99 -11.06 -11.24
CA VAL A 286 -1.16 -11.13 -10.05
C VAL A 286 -0.97 -12.58 -9.63
N ASN A 287 0.28 -12.98 -9.41
CA ASN A 287 0.61 -14.21 -8.69
C ASN A 287 0.74 -13.89 -7.20
N SER A 288 -0.26 -14.28 -6.41
CA SER A 288 -0.31 -14.03 -4.97
C SER A 288 0.23 -15.18 -4.11
N ALA A 289 0.82 -16.22 -4.71
CA ALA A 289 1.27 -17.41 -3.97
C ALA A 289 2.31 -17.09 -2.89
N ASN A 290 3.19 -16.12 -3.17
CA ASN A 290 4.21 -15.65 -2.24
C ASN A 290 3.73 -14.47 -1.36
N GLY A 291 2.44 -14.17 -1.35
CA GLY A 291 1.86 -13.12 -0.52
C GLY A 291 2.05 -11.70 -1.05
N TRP A 292 2.57 -11.53 -2.26
CA TRP A 292 2.87 -10.22 -2.86
C TRP A 292 1.99 -9.93 -4.09
N TRP A 293 1.89 -8.67 -4.44
CA TRP A 293 1.31 -8.16 -5.68
C TRP A 293 2.30 -8.36 -6.84
N GLN A 294 2.61 -9.64 -7.12
CA GLN A 294 3.60 -10.03 -8.12
C GLN A 294 3.00 -10.06 -9.52
N PHE A 295 3.65 -9.37 -10.44
CA PHE A 295 3.30 -9.33 -11.86
C PHE A 295 4.51 -9.52 -12.76
N THR A 296 4.29 -9.66 -14.07
CA THR A 296 5.38 -9.74 -15.04
C THR A 296 5.30 -8.56 -16.00
N SER A 297 6.35 -7.74 -15.99
CA SER A 297 6.55 -6.69 -16.99
C SER A 297 6.96 -7.31 -18.32
N SER A 298 6.47 -6.74 -19.44
CA SER A 298 6.78 -7.22 -20.80
C SER A 298 8.13 -6.72 -21.33
N GLY A 299 8.85 -5.88 -20.59
CA GLY A 299 10.15 -5.36 -20.98
C GLY A 299 10.38 -3.91 -20.53
N TYR A 300 11.41 -3.29 -21.13
CA TYR A 300 11.80 -1.94 -20.77
C TYR A 300 12.33 -1.11 -21.94
N GLN A 301 12.43 0.20 -21.73
CA GLN A 301 13.02 1.16 -22.65
C GLN A 301 13.78 2.22 -21.87
N VAL A 302 14.91 2.66 -22.37
CA VAL A 302 15.72 3.74 -21.77
C VAL A 302 15.69 4.95 -22.71
N GLY A 303 15.14 6.06 -22.22
CA GLY A 303 14.99 7.29 -23.02
C GLY A 303 14.21 7.02 -24.32
N SER A 304 14.75 7.49 -25.42
CA SER A 304 14.18 7.31 -26.77
C SER A 304 14.63 6.04 -27.51
N ASN A 305 15.38 5.14 -26.86
CA ASN A 305 15.81 3.89 -27.50
C ASN A 305 14.62 2.98 -27.80
N SER A 306 14.83 1.95 -28.60
CA SER A 306 13.81 0.93 -28.85
C SER A 306 13.44 0.17 -27.58
N PHE A 307 12.18 -0.23 -27.47
CA PHE A 307 11.70 -1.07 -26.38
C PHE A 307 12.31 -2.47 -26.47
N VAL A 308 12.91 -2.91 -25.38
CA VAL A 308 13.50 -4.24 -25.23
C VAL A 308 12.46 -5.17 -24.63
N THR A 309 11.98 -6.14 -25.39
CA THR A 309 11.07 -7.17 -24.90
C THR A 309 11.83 -8.13 -23.99
N SER A 310 11.42 -8.21 -22.74
CA SER A 310 12.02 -9.07 -21.71
C SER A 310 11.03 -9.29 -20.59
N SER A 311 10.76 -10.54 -20.25
CA SER A 311 9.91 -10.85 -19.09
C SER A 311 10.65 -10.55 -17.80
N ILE A 312 10.20 -9.54 -17.06
CA ILE A 312 10.77 -9.13 -15.76
C ILE A 312 9.68 -9.30 -14.70
N THR A 313 9.76 -10.39 -13.94
CA THR A 313 8.84 -10.64 -12.84
C THR A 313 9.25 -9.83 -11.63
N GLY A 314 8.30 -9.14 -11.03
CA GLY A 314 8.52 -8.29 -9.87
C GLY A 314 7.22 -8.00 -9.11
N ILE A 315 7.34 -7.24 -8.06
CA ILE A 315 6.21 -6.86 -7.20
C ILE A 315 5.98 -5.35 -7.23
N ALA A 316 4.73 -4.94 -7.11
CA ALA A 316 4.35 -3.55 -6.86
C ALA A 316 4.34 -3.32 -5.35
N ASP A 317 5.25 -2.49 -4.86
CA ASP A 317 5.54 -2.38 -3.43
C ASP A 317 5.62 -0.92 -2.97
N THR A 318 4.60 -0.45 -2.27
CA THR A 318 4.52 0.92 -1.72
C THR A 318 5.37 1.13 -0.46
N GLY A 319 5.83 0.07 0.17
CA GLY A 319 6.75 0.11 1.33
C GLY A 319 8.23 0.03 0.93
N THR A 320 8.55 0.10 -0.37
CA THR A 320 9.92 0.18 -0.89
C THR A 320 10.07 1.42 -1.77
N THR A 321 11.08 2.23 -1.48
CA THR A 321 11.30 3.50 -2.17
C THR A 321 11.81 3.33 -3.59
N LEU A 322 12.82 2.46 -3.80
CA LEU A 322 13.59 2.36 -5.04
C LEU A 322 12.96 1.40 -6.07
N LEU A 323 13.33 1.58 -7.32
CA LEU A 323 13.10 0.61 -8.39
C LEU A 323 14.29 -0.36 -8.44
N LEU A 324 14.07 -1.65 -8.13
CA LEU A 324 15.13 -2.66 -8.08
C LEU A 324 14.92 -3.69 -9.20
N LEU A 325 15.86 -3.72 -10.15
CA LEU A 325 15.77 -4.54 -11.36
C LEU A 325 17.05 -5.38 -11.59
N PRO A 326 17.01 -6.38 -12.48
CA PRO A 326 18.19 -7.18 -12.82
C PRO A 326 19.37 -6.34 -13.32
N ASN A 327 20.58 -6.76 -13.00
CA ASN A 327 21.83 -6.08 -13.36
C ASN A 327 21.91 -5.69 -14.84
N ALA A 328 21.44 -6.55 -15.76
CA ALA A 328 21.45 -6.26 -17.18
C ALA A 328 20.64 -4.99 -17.53
N VAL A 329 19.49 -4.79 -16.88
CA VAL A 329 18.64 -3.60 -17.04
C VAL A 329 19.30 -2.37 -16.43
N VAL A 330 19.84 -2.52 -15.24
CA VAL A 330 20.52 -1.46 -14.49
C VAL A 330 21.74 -0.95 -15.29
N THR A 331 22.57 -1.87 -15.80
CA THR A 331 23.73 -1.53 -16.63
C THR A 331 23.30 -0.85 -17.93
N ALA A 332 22.26 -1.35 -18.60
CA ALA A 332 21.73 -0.74 -19.81
C ALA A 332 21.24 0.70 -19.57
N TYR A 333 20.63 0.96 -18.41
CA TYR A 333 20.17 2.29 -18.02
C TYR A 333 21.34 3.25 -17.75
N TYR A 334 22.25 2.87 -16.84
CA TYR A 334 23.34 3.76 -16.44
C TYR A 334 24.38 3.97 -17.53
N SER A 335 24.49 3.06 -18.50
CA SER A 335 25.33 3.29 -19.70
C SER A 335 24.90 4.49 -20.55
N LYS A 336 23.69 5.04 -20.33
CA LYS A 336 23.16 6.22 -21.03
C LYS A 336 23.33 7.52 -20.26
N ILE A 337 23.93 7.47 -19.06
CA ILE A 337 24.15 8.63 -18.21
C ILE A 337 25.66 8.92 -18.14
N SER A 338 26.07 10.09 -18.62
CA SER A 338 27.46 10.47 -18.59
C SER A 338 28.00 10.57 -17.14
N GLY A 339 29.10 9.90 -16.86
CA GLY A 339 29.71 9.85 -15.54
C GLY A 339 29.01 8.94 -14.53
N ALA A 340 27.99 8.19 -14.94
CA ALA A 340 27.37 7.20 -14.06
C ALA A 340 28.31 6.01 -13.82
N LYS A 341 28.33 5.55 -12.58
CA LYS A 341 29.13 4.40 -12.15
C LYS A 341 28.50 3.70 -10.96
N TYR A 342 28.84 2.45 -10.78
CA TYR A 342 28.68 1.82 -9.48
C TYR A 342 29.71 2.40 -8.51
N ASP A 343 29.26 2.86 -7.36
CA ASP A 343 30.11 3.47 -6.34
C ASP A 343 30.07 2.62 -5.05
N SER A 344 31.13 1.86 -4.83
CA SER A 344 31.22 0.98 -3.64
C SER A 344 31.23 1.77 -2.33
N SER A 345 31.63 3.05 -2.35
CA SER A 345 31.53 3.91 -1.17
C SER A 345 30.10 4.34 -0.84
N GLN A 346 29.16 4.07 -1.75
CA GLN A 346 27.73 4.32 -1.58
C GLN A 346 26.91 3.02 -1.67
N GLY A 347 27.52 1.89 -2.03
CA GLY A 347 26.88 0.61 -2.21
C GLY A 347 25.84 0.58 -3.35
N GLY A 348 25.95 1.48 -4.34
CA GLY A 348 24.98 1.59 -5.41
C GLY A 348 25.42 2.50 -6.57
N TYR A 349 24.57 2.60 -7.61
CA TYR A 349 24.83 3.44 -8.76
C TYR A 349 24.61 4.92 -8.44
N THR A 350 25.61 5.71 -8.84
CA THR A 350 25.64 7.16 -8.70
C THR A 350 25.97 7.83 -10.03
N PHE A 351 25.68 9.11 -10.15
CA PHE A 351 26.01 9.93 -11.31
C PHE A 351 26.16 11.40 -10.92
N PRO A 352 26.80 12.25 -11.76
CA PRO A 352 26.83 13.68 -11.52
C PRO A 352 25.43 14.27 -11.48
N CYS A 353 25.09 15.06 -10.45
CA CYS A 353 23.76 15.66 -10.32
C CYS A 353 23.38 16.57 -11.50
N SER A 354 24.37 17.08 -12.23
CA SER A 354 24.19 17.87 -13.46
C SER A 354 23.98 17.04 -14.73
N ALA A 355 24.09 15.70 -14.63
CA ALA A 355 23.92 14.82 -15.81
C ALA A 355 22.49 14.84 -16.32
N THR A 356 22.33 14.71 -17.64
CA THR A 356 21.03 14.46 -18.25
C THR A 356 20.62 13.01 -17.97
N VAL A 357 19.57 12.84 -17.17
CA VAL A 357 19.06 11.53 -16.76
C VAL A 357 17.91 11.13 -17.67
N PRO A 358 18.02 10.03 -18.45
CA PRO A 358 16.97 9.59 -19.35
C PRO A 358 15.75 9.05 -18.57
N SER A 359 14.59 9.09 -19.17
CA SER A 359 13.42 8.38 -18.67
C SER A 359 13.65 6.87 -18.71
N PHE A 360 12.95 6.15 -17.83
CA PHE A 360 12.86 4.69 -17.86
C PHE A 360 11.42 4.26 -18.05
N THR A 361 11.17 3.40 -19.03
CA THR A 361 9.82 2.90 -19.32
C THR A 361 9.79 1.39 -19.10
N PHE A 362 8.78 0.90 -18.40
CA PHE A 362 8.51 -0.53 -18.30
C PHE A 362 7.16 -0.88 -18.92
N GLY A 363 7.02 -2.13 -19.36
CA GLY A 363 5.82 -2.61 -20.04
C GLY A 363 4.87 -3.31 -19.09
N VAL A 364 3.56 -3.06 -19.21
CA VAL A 364 2.48 -3.81 -18.58
C VAL A 364 1.53 -4.30 -19.67
N GLY A 365 1.65 -5.56 -20.05
CA GLY A 365 0.99 -6.04 -21.25
C GLY A 365 1.41 -5.20 -22.46
N THR A 366 0.45 -4.57 -23.14
CA THR A 366 0.68 -3.63 -24.26
C THR A 366 0.92 -2.20 -23.81
N ALA A 367 0.56 -1.84 -22.58
CA ALA A 367 0.77 -0.50 -22.04
C ALA A 367 2.24 -0.24 -21.68
N ARG A 368 2.57 1.02 -21.58
CA ARG A 368 3.90 1.52 -21.21
C ARG A 368 3.77 2.52 -20.08
N VAL A 369 4.52 2.30 -19.02
CA VAL A 369 4.63 3.22 -17.87
C VAL A 369 6.01 3.87 -17.94
N THR A 370 6.04 5.19 -18.10
CA THR A 370 7.29 5.95 -18.24
C THR A 370 7.57 6.72 -16.96
N ILE A 371 8.71 6.44 -16.36
CA ILE A 371 9.25 7.14 -15.20
C ILE A 371 10.14 8.27 -15.73
N PRO A 372 9.85 9.54 -15.41
CA PRO A 372 10.71 10.66 -15.82
C PRO A 372 12.12 10.53 -15.28
N GLY A 373 13.09 11.06 -16.01
CA GLY A 373 14.48 11.10 -15.54
C GLY A 373 14.66 11.86 -14.21
N SER A 374 13.81 12.88 -13.96
CA SER A 374 13.79 13.60 -12.68
C SER A 374 13.46 12.70 -11.48
N TYR A 375 12.62 11.67 -11.65
CA TYR A 375 12.27 10.72 -10.57
C TYR A 375 13.41 9.70 -10.35
N MET A 376 14.23 9.48 -11.39
CA MET A 376 15.40 8.60 -11.33
C MET A 376 16.59 9.23 -10.63
N ASN A 377 16.62 10.56 -10.48
CA ASN A 377 17.54 11.28 -9.59
C ASN A 377 16.97 11.25 -8.17
N TYR A 378 17.30 10.20 -7.43
CA TYR A 378 16.65 9.93 -6.16
C TYR A 378 17.07 10.90 -5.04
N ALA A 379 18.34 11.05 -4.80
CA ALA A 379 18.85 11.92 -3.73
C ALA A 379 20.27 12.39 -3.99
N PRO A 380 20.63 13.63 -3.61
CA PRO A 380 22.02 14.06 -3.59
C PRO A 380 22.80 13.31 -2.48
N ILE A 381 24.02 12.90 -2.78
CA ILE A 381 24.99 12.39 -1.82
C ILE A 381 25.95 13.53 -1.43
N SER A 382 26.24 14.39 -2.40
CA SER A 382 27.07 15.59 -2.24
C SER A 382 26.52 16.70 -3.14
N THR A 383 27.15 17.85 -3.15
CA THR A 383 26.80 18.96 -4.05
C THR A 383 26.91 18.61 -5.54
N SER A 384 27.67 17.56 -5.89
CA SER A 384 27.96 17.19 -7.29
C SER A 384 27.54 15.77 -7.65
N THR A 385 27.22 14.89 -6.67
CA THR A 385 26.97 13.49 -6.89
C THR A 385 25.59 13.11 -6.36
N CYS A 386 24.80 12.46 -7.20
CA CYS A 386 23.45 12.00 -6.92
C CYS A 386 23.37 10.47 -6.95
N PHE A 387 22.51 9.90 -6.08
CA PHE A 387 22.18 8.48 -6.04
C PHE A 387 21.01 8.19 -6.97
N GLY A 388 21.09 7.12 -7.74
CA GLY A 388 20.06 6.78 -8.70
C GLY A 388 18.88 6.03 -8.09
N GLY A 389 17.68 6.31 -8.60
CA GLY A 389 16.42 5.67 -8.19
C GLY A 389 16.25 4.24 -8.70
N LEU A 390 17.01 3.82 -9.72
CA LEU A 390 17.09 2.45 -10.21
C LEU A 390 18.35 1.79 -9.67
N GLN A 391 18.22 0.67 -8.99
CA GLN A 391 19.33 -0.08 -8.43
C GLN A 391 19.21 -1.58 -8.75
N SER A 392 20.26 -2.34 -8.44
CA SER A 392 20.27 -3.78 -8.64
C SER A 392 19.40 -4.51 -7.62
N ASN A 393 18.70 -5.55 -8.09
CA ASN A 393 18.02 -6.53 -7.23
C ASN A 393 18.88 -7.77 -6.94
N ALA A 394 20.17 -7.75 -7.27
CA ALA A 394 21.05 -8.90 -7.06
C ALA A 394 21.08 -9.28 -5.56
N GLY A 395 20.83 -10.57 -5.26
CA GLY A 395 20.75 -11.06 -3.88
C GLY A 395 19.33 -11.02 -3.29
N ILE A 396 18.42 -10.15 -3.77
CA ILE A 396 17.02 -10.10 -3.31
C ILE A 396 16.18 -11.21 -3.96
N GLY A 397 16.49 -11.58 -5.19
CA GLY A 397 15.82 -12.69 -5.88
C GLY A 397 14.51 -12.32 -6.60
N ILE A 398 14.01 -11.10 -6.40
CA ILE A 398 12.81 -10.57 -7.08
C ILE A 398 13.02 -9.11 -7.47
N SER A 399 12.40 -8.66 -8.56
CA SER A 399 12.37 -7.24 -8.91
C SER A 399 11.33 -6.50 -8.09
N ILE A 400 11.60 -5.24 -7.76
CA ILE A 400 10.72 -4.42 -6.93
C ILE A 400 10.41 -3.13 -7.67
N TYR A 401 9.15 -2.93 -7.97
CA TYR A 401 8.62 -1.68 -8.50
C TYR A 401 8.12 -0.85 -7.32
N GLY A 402 9.07 -0.16 -6.65
CA GLY A 402 8.80 0.69 -5.49
C GLY A 402 8.29 2.07 -5.89
N ASP A 403 8.31 3.00 -4.93
CA ASP A 403 7.74 4.34 -5.09
C ASP A 403 8.26 5.10 -6.31
N VAL A 404 9.54 4.96 -6.67
CA VAL A 404 10.11 5.56 -7.88
C VAL A 404 9.31 5.17 -9.12
N ALA A 405 8.84 3.92 -9.21
CA ALA A 405 7.99 3.44 -10.29
C ALA A 405 6.50 3.78 -10.07
N LEU A 406 5.99 3.59 -8.86
CA LEU A 406 4.58 3.75 -8.53
C LEU A 406 4.11 5.21 -8.64
N LYS A 407 4.98 6.18 -8.35
CA LYS A 407 4.70 7.61 -8.55
C LYS A 407 4.47 8.01 -10.00
N ALA A 408 4.98 7.23 -10.95
CA ALA A 408 4.83 7.50 -12.38
C ALA A 408 3.50 7.01 -12.96
N ALA A 409 2.65 6.33 -12.18
CA ALA A 409 1.37 5.79 -12.62
C ALA A 409 0.29 5.92 -11.53
N PHE A 410 -0.96 5.81 -11.95
CA PHE A 410 -2.07 5.46 -11.08
C PHE A 410 -2.18 3.94 -11.03
N VAL A 411 -2.19 3.35 -9.83
CA VAL A 411 -2.12 1.90 -9.66
C VAL A 411 -3.35 1.38 -8.93
N VAL A 412 -3.99 0.34 -9.48
CA VAL A 412 -5.14 -0.35 -8.89
C VAL A 412 -4.71 -1.73 -8.40
N PHE A 413 -4.93 -2.01 -7.14
CA PHE A 413 -4.70 -3.29 -6.49
C PHE A 413 -6.06 -3.99 -6.32
N ASN A 414 -6.42 -4.84 -7.27
CA ASN A 414 -7.71 -5.52 -7.27
C ASN A 414 -7.60 -6.89 -6.59
N GLY A 415 -7.99 -6.95 -5.31
CA GLY A 415 -7.98 -8.18 -4.51
C GLY A 415 -9.10 -9.16 -4.86
N GLY A 416 -10.15 -8.70 -5.56
CA GLY A 416 -11.24 -9.56 -6.01
C GLY A 416 -10.87 -10.40 -7.22
N THR A 417 -10.21 -9.79 -8.22
CA THR A 417 -9.79 -10.46 -9.45
C THR A 417 -8.33 -10.88 -9.46
N LYS A 418 -7.55 -10.52 -8.43
CA LYS A 418 -6.10 -10.69 -8.36
C LYS A 418 -5.41 -10.11 -9.59
N GLN A 419 -5.60 -8.81 -9.78
CA GLN A 419 -5.01 -8.05 -10.89
C GLN A 419 -4.41 -6.74 -10.39
N LEU A 420 -3.33 -6.30 -11.04
CA LEU A 420 -2.82 -4.94 -10.96
C LEU A 420 -3.28 -4.16 -12.19
N GLY A 421 -3.90 -3.02 -11.97
CA GLY A 421 -4.25 -2.06 -13.02
C GLY A 421 -3.27 -0.89 -13.02
N TRP A 422 -2.81 -0.50 -14.20
CA TRP A 422 -1.88 0.61 -14.40
C TRP A 422 -2.46 1.60 -15.38
N ALA A 423 -2.44 2.87 -15.04
CA ALA A 423 -2.87 3.95 -15.94
C ALA A 423 -1.90 5.13 -15.88
N ALA A 424 -1.82 5.86 -16.97
CA ALA A 424 -1.14 7.14 -17.00
C ALA A 424 -1.87 8.16 -16.11
N LYS A 425 -1.13 9.11 -15.56
CA LYS A 425 -1.69 10.24 -14.81
C LYS A 425 -0.90 11.52 -15.08
N THR A 426 -1.44 12.65 -14.67
CA THR A 426 -0.69 13.91 -14.65
C THR A 426 0.40 13.81 -13.59
N LEU A 427 1.66 13.90 -14.02
CA LEU A 427 2.81 13.86 -13.12
C LEU A 427 3.03 15.24 -12.48
N SER A 428 3.50 15.23 -11.23
CA SER A 428 3.82 16.44 -10.46
C SER A 428 5.29 16.76 -10.51
#